data_1730027c951d5f1d0e04caa4294fd52e
#
_entry.id   1730027c951d5f1d0e04caa4294fd52e
#
_cell.length_a   1.000
_cell.length_b   1.000
_cell.length_c   1.000
_cell.angle_alpha   90.00
_cell.angle_beta   90.00
_cell.angle_gamma   90.00
#
_symmetry.space_group_name_H-M   'P 1'
#
loop_
_entity.id
_entity.type
_entity.pdbx_description
1 polymer ?
#
loop_
_entity_poly.entity_id
_entity_poly.type
_entity_poly.pdbx_seq_one_letter_code
_entity_poly.pdbx_strand_id
1 'polypeptide(L)'
;MANPTLSAIMWGLALLVSALAVLSFARGLAHMWRTVSAGTPDPGRLAPVGKRAWGVVSAALTHRECKGRPWIKAAHWLVMVSFPILFFTLVTGYAQLRVQTFTLPLLGHFAPWEWLTEVFAWGGLAGIIVLMVVRQRAGHGTATEAALSNDDPDGAAAAADPDGTPPSSLSRPHPRDSSPRGLASRFLGSTRWQALFVEWVILIVCACVVVLRGLEYAIFSVTPGLDAHASALHFPLTAWLGALFVGAASSSATSLANAIVLVSALKVLTSMTWLTVIGIQTGM
;
A
#
# COMPACT_ATOMS: atom_id res chain seq x y z
N MET A 1 -1.38 5.71 30.90
CA MET A 1 -0.98 6.74 29.92
C MET A 1 0.46 6.47 29.46
N ALA A 2 0.77 6.76 28.20
CA ALA A 2 2.14 6.64 27.70
C ALA A 2 3.10 7.63 28.37
N ASN A 3 4.40 7.37 28.23
CA ASN A 3 5.44 8.31 28.65
C ASN A 3 5.25 9.64 27.89
N PRO A 4 5.08 10.78 28.60
CA PRO A 4 4.77 12.07 27.99
C PRO A 4 5.88 12.56 27.03
N THR A 5 7.14 12.30 27.38
CA THR A 5 8.29 12.66 26.54
C THR A 5 8.28 11.86 25.22
N LEU A 6 8.06 10.54 25.29
CA LEU A 6 7.94 9.68 24.09
C LEU A 6 6.80 10.16 23.20
N SER A 7 5.62 10.38 23.75
CA SER A 7 4.44 10.87 23.03
C SER A 7 4.71 12.23 22.37
N ALA A 8 5.35 13.18 23.06
CA ALA A 8 5.67 14.48 22.50
C ALA A 8 6.68 14.41 21.35
N ILE A 9 7.74 13.60 21.50
CA ILE A 9 8.75 13.40 20.44
C ILE A 9 8.11 12.77 19.21
N MET A 10 7.35 11.68 19.37
CA MET A 10 6.72 10.99 18.25
C MET A 10 5.69 11.87 17.54
N TRP A 11 4.92 12.65 18.29
CA TRP A 11 3.99 13.63 17.74
C TRP A 11 4.69 14.71 16.93
N GLY A 12 5.75 15.33 17.49
CA GLY A 12 6.54 16.34 16.78
C GLY A 12 7.17 15.79 15.48
N LEU A 13 7.75 14.59 15.55
CA LEU A 13 8.32 13.92 14.39
C LEU A 13 7.25 13.61 13.31
N ALA A 14 6.08 13.12 13.72
CA ALA A 14 4.97 12.86 12.82
C ALA A 14 4.51 14.13 12.10
N LEU A 15 4.37 15.25 12.82
CA LEU A 15 4.00 16.54 12.22
C LEU A 15 5.07 17.05 11.24
N LEU A 16 6.34 16.97 11.60
CA LEU A 16 7.45 17.41 10.75
C LEU A 16 7.47 16.60 9.42
N VAL A 17 7.44 15.28 9.53
CA VAL A 17 7.47 14.41 8.34
C VAL A 17 6.20 14.60 7.50
N SER A 18 5.05 14.84 8.13
CA SER A 18 3.80 15.13 7.41
C SER A 18 3.85 16.45 6.66
N ALA A 19 4.41 17.50 7.26
CA ALA A 19 4.60 18.79 6.59
C ALA A 19 5.50 18.64 5.35
N LEU A 20 6.62 17.93 5.47
CA LEU A 20 7.52 17.63 4.37
C LEU A 20 6.83 16.80 3.27
N ALA A 21 6.04 15.80 3.67
CA ALA A 21 5.30 14.96 2.74
C ALA A 21 4.25 15.74 1.94
N VAL A 22 3.47 16.59 2.61
CA VAL A 22 2.46 17.44 1.97
C VAL A 22 3.11 18.45 1.03
N LEU A 23 4.21 19.08 1.42
CA LEU A 23 4.96 20.01 0.57
C LEU A 23 5.52 19.30 -0.67
N SER A 24 6.12 18.13 -0.50
CA SER A 24 6.63 17.32 -1.60
C SER A 24 5.51 16.93 -2.57
N PHE A 25 4.40 16.42 -2.05
CA PHE A 25 3.25 16.03 -2.86
C PHE A 25 2.61 17.20 -3.58
N ALA A 26 2.43 18.34 -2.92
CA ALA A 26 1.88 19.55 -3.52
C ALA A 26 2.77 20.07 -4.67
N ARG A 27 4.10 20.01 -4.49
CA ARG A 27 5.06 20.36 -5.56
C ARG A 27 4.93 19.40 -6.75
N GLY A 28 4.88 18.10 -6.51
CA GLY A 28 4.69 17.11 -7.57
C GLY A 28 3.38 17.31 -8.32
N LEU A 29 2.29 17.53 -7.60
CA LEU A 29 0.97 17.82 -8.18
C LEU A 29 0.99 19.11 -9.03
N ALA A 30 1.63 20.18 -8.55
CA ALA A 30 1.78 21.42 -9.29
C ALA A 30 2.60 21.23 -10.58
N HIS A 31 3.67 20.41 -10.54
CA HIS A 31 4.45 20.07 -11.73
C HIS A 31 3.58 19.31 -12.74
N MET A 32 2.91 18.26 -12.30
CA MET A 32 2.01 17.46 -13.14
C MET A 32 0.89 18.32 -13.75
N TRP A 33 0.30 19.24 -12.96
CA TRP A 33 -0.70 20.18 -13.45
C TRP A 33 -0.17 21.08 -14.56
N ARG A 34 1.03 21.65 -14.38
CA ARG A 34 1.69 22.50 -15.41
C ARG A 34 1.92 21.70 -16.70
N THR A 35 2.39 20.47 -16.60
CA THR A 35 2.64 19.59 -17.76
C THR A 35 1.34 19.28 -18.50
N VAL A 36 0.27 18.96 -17.79
CA VAL A 36 -1.04 18.70 -18.40
C VAL A 36 -1.64 19.95 -19.02
N SER A 37 -1.48 21.11 -18.36
CA SER A 37 -2.04 22.40 -18.82
C SER A 37 -1.26 23.01 -20.00
N ALA A 38 -0.03 22.56 -20.25
CA ALA A 38 0.76 22.99 -21.41
C ALA A 38 0.32 22.35 -22.73
N GLY A 39 -0.55 21.35 -22.69
CA GLY A 39 -1.13 20.71 -23.88
C GLY A 39 -2.13 21.61 -24.61
N THR A 40 -2.32 21.34 -25.90
CA THR A 40 -3.36 22.04 -26.70
C THR A 40 -4.77 21.71 -26.17
N PRO A 41 -5.61 22.74 -25.95
CA PRO A 41 -6.99 22.51 -25.52
C PRO A 41 -7.79 21.68 -26.53
N ASP A 42 -8.38 20.61 -26.09
CA ASP A 42 -9.31 19.80 -26.89
C ASP A 42 -10.67 19.78 -26.18
N PRO A 43 -11.61 20.66 -26.55
CA PRO A 43 -12.93 20.78 -25.90
C PRO A 43 -13.75 19.50 -25.96
N GLY A 44 -13.56 18.68 -27.00
CA GLY A 44 -14.26 17.42 -27.19
C GLY A 44 -13.76 16.29 -26.29
N ARG A 45 -12.53 16.41 -25.79
CA ARG A 45 -11.86 15.35 -25.05
C ARG A 45 -12.47 15.07 -23.67
N LEU A 46 -13.10 16.05 -23.05
CA LEU A 46 -13.75 15.91 -21.76
C LEU A 46 -15.22 15.46 -21.84
N ALA A 47 -15.86 15.59 -23.00
CA ALA A 47 -17.26 15.20 -23.18
C ALA A 47 -17.38 13.71 -23.58
N PRO A 48 -18.35 12.95 -23.04
CA PRO A 48 -19.17 13.23 -21.87
C PRO A 48 -18.46 12.85 -20.56
N VAL A 49 -18.27 13.81 -19.67
CA VAL A 49 -17.49 13.65 -18.40
C VAL A 49 -18.04 12.51 -17.53
N GLY A 50 -19.37 12.43 -17.36
CA GLY A 50 -19.98 11.41 -16.51
C GLY A 50 -19.72 9.98 -17.00
N LYS A 51 -19.80 9.73 -18.31
CA LYS A 51 -19.53 8.41 -18.90
C LYS A 51 -18.07 8.00 -18.74
N ARG A 52 -17.13 8.95 -18.88
CA ARG A 52 -15.69 8.71 -18.70
C ARG A 52 -15.36 8.47 -17.23
N ALA A 53 -15.88 9.31 -16.32
CA ALA A 53 -15.68 9.11 -14.89
C ALA A 53 -16.22 7.74 -14.43
N TRP A 54 -17.43 7.36 -14.89
CA TRP A 54 -17.95 6.03 -14.62
C TRP A 54 -17.10 4.91 -15.23
N GLY A 55 -16.54 5.12 -16.42
CA GLY A 55 -15.60 4.20 -17.06
C GLY A 55 -14.37 3.95 -16.20
N VAL A 56 -13.76 5.00 -15.65
CA VAL A 56 -12.61 4.90 -14.74
C VAL A 56 -12.99 4.17 -13.46
N VAL A 57 -14.07 4.57 -12.81
CA VAL A 57 -14.56 3.93 -11.57
C VAL A 57 -14.88 2.46 -11.80
N SER A 58 -15.59 2.13 -12.87
CA SER A 58 -15.95 0.74 -13.18
C SER A 58 -14.73 -0.11 -13.53
N ALA A 59 -13.76 0.45 -14.27
CA ALA A 59 -12.52 -0.25 -14.59
C ALA A 59 -11.69 -0.53 -13.32
N ALA A 60 -11.59 0.46 -12.43
CA ALA A 60 -10.92 0.32 -11.13
C ALA A 60 -11.60 -0.75 -10.27
N LEU A 61 -12.92 -0.70 -10.12
CA LEU A 61 -13.65 -1.66 -9.28
C LEU A 61 -13.68 -3.07 -9.85
N THR A 62 -13.80 -3.23 -11.18
CA THR A 62 -13.94 -4.55 -11.81
C THR A 62 -12.60 -5.22 -12.15
N HIS A 63 -11.49 -4.47 -12.16
CA HIS A 63 -10.16 -4.98 -12.54
C HIS A 63 -10.19 -5.80 -13.84
N ARG A 64 -10.88 -5.29 -14.87
CA ARG A 64 -11.09 -6.01 -16.16
C ARG A 64 -9.77 -6.37 -16.85
N GLU A 65 -8.71 -5.63 -16.59
CA GLU A 65 -7.39 -5.85 -17.19
C GLU A 65 -6.69 -7.12 -16.66
N CYS A 66 -7.07 -7.61 -15.47
CA CYS A 66 -6.50 -8.83 -14.87
C CYS A 66 -7.21 -10.09 -15.36
N LYS A 67 -7.37 -10.26 -16.68
CA LYS A 67 -8.00 -11.44 -17.28
C LYS A 67 -7.13 -12.68 -17.08
N GLY A 68 -7.78 -13.82 -16.79
CA GLY A 68 -7.11 -15.13 -16.69
C GLY A 68 -6.32 -15.38 -15.38
N ARG A 69 -6.27 -14.43 -14.45
CA ARG A 69 -5.54 -14.56 -13.18
C ARG A 69 -6.40 -14.16 -11.97
N PRO A 70 -7.39 -14.96 -11.60
CA PRO A 70 -8.39 -14.59 -10.59
C PRO A 70 -7.78 -14.28 -9.21
N TRP A 71 -6.75 -15.00 -8.79
CA TRP A 71 -6.08 -14.79 -7.50
C TRP A 71 -5.33 -13.45 -7.44
N ILE A 72 -4.65 -13.08 -8.53
CA ILE A 72 -3.97 -11.78 -8.62
C ILE A 72 -5.00 -10.66 -8.60
N LYS A 73 -6.10 -10.83 -9.34
CA LYS A 73 -7.21 -9.88 -9.36
C LYS A 73 -7.81 -9.70 -7.96
N ALA A 74 -8.08 -10.78 -7.24
CA ALA A 74 -8.64 -10.74 -5.89
C ALA A 74 -7.66 -10.07 -4.90
N ALA A 75 -6.38 -10.43 -4.93
CA ALA A 75 -5.35 -9.85 -4.08
C ALA A 75 -5.19 -8.34 -4.33
N HIS A 76 -5.13 -7.93 -5.59
CA HIS A 76 -5.03 -6.52 -5.95
C HIS A 76 -6.30 -5.73 -5.56
N TRP A 77 -7.48 -6.33 -5.73
CA TRP A 77 -8.74 -5.73 -5.31
C TRP A 77 -8.80 -5.52 -3.79
N LEU A 78 -8.38 -6.53 -3.01
CA LEU A 78 -8.31 -6.41 -1.54
C LEU A 78 -7.40 -5.26 -1.11
N VAL A 79 -6.20 -5.16 -1.67
CA VAL A 79 -5.27 -4.06 -1.39
C VAL A 79 -5.88 -2.72 -1.76
N MET A 80 -6.50 -2.61 -2.94
CA MET A 80 -7.07 -1.35 -3.41
C MET A 80 -8.25 -0.89 -2.54
N VAL A 81 -9.17 -1.80 -2.18
CA VAL A 81 -10.35 -1.44 -1.36
C VAL A 81 -9.97 -1.20 0.10
N SER A 82 -8.93 -1.88 0.60
CA SER A 82 -8.43 -1.61 1.96
C SER A 82 -7.89 -0.19 2.11
N PHE A 83 -7.31 0.39 1.06
CA PHE A 83 -6.63 1.68 1.13
C PHE A 83 -7.52 2.83 1.65
N PRO A 84 -8.71 3.13 1.10
CA PRO A 84 -9.57 4.19 1.63
C PRO A 84 -10.07 3.91 3.05
N ILE A 85 -10.31 2.65 3.41
CA ILE A 85 -10.74 2.26 4.76
C ILE A 85 -9.59 2.50 5.75
N LEU A 86 -8.38 2.05 5.42
CA LEU A 86 -7.20 2.23 6.26
C LEU A 86 -6.75 3.69 6.33
N PHE A 87 -7.13 4.53 5.37
CA PHE A 87 -6.90 5.97 5.47
C PHE A 87 -7.53 6.60 6.71
N PHE A 88 -8.76 6.21 7.07
CA PHE A 88 -9.38 6.68 8.31
C PHE A 88 -8.62 6.21 9.56
N THR A 89 -8.01 5.04 9.50
CA THR A 89 -7.16 4.57 10.60
C THR A 89 -5.87 5.39 10.73
N LEU A 90 -5.44 6.09 9.68
CA LEU A 90 -4.32 7.03 9.77
C LEU A 90 -4.68 8.22 10.67
N VAL A 91 -5.89 8.77 10.54
CA VAL A 91 -6.40 9.84 11.41
C VAL A 91 -6.41 9.37 12.86
N THR A 92 -6.92 8.15 13.12
CA THR A 92 -6.87 7.54 14.46
C THR A 92 -5.43 7.44 14.96
N GLY A 93 -4.48 7.00 14.13
CA GLY A 93 -3.07 6.88 14.49
C GLY A 93 -2.44 8.21 14.91
N TYR A 94 -2.77 9.32 14.24
CA TYR A 94 -2.32 10.65 14.69
C TYR A 94 -2.84 10.98 16.07
N ALA A 95 -4.12 10.77 16.34
CA ALA A 95 -4.71 11.06 17.64
C ALA A 95 -4.14 10.15 18.73
N GLN A 96 -3.87 8.88 18.45
CA GLN A 96 -3.29 7.91 19.39
C GLN A 96 -1.84 8.24 19.80
N LEU A 97 -1.12 9.05 19.04
CA LEU A 97 0.17 9.58 19.49
C LEU A 97 0.05 10.45 20.74
N ARG A 98 -1.14 11.00 21.03
CA ARG A 98 -1.44 11.85 22.19
C ARG A 98 -2.38 11.19 23.18
N VAL A 99 -3.43 10.55 22.69
CA VAL A 99 -4.47 9.89 23.49
C VAL A 99 -4.60 8.46 23.00
N GLN A 100 -3.97 7.51 23.70
CA GLN A 100 -3.81 6.13 23.24
C GLN A 100 -5.12 5.35 23.16
N THR A 101 -6.13 5.78 23.90
CA THR A 101 -7.50 5.22 23.85
C THR A 101 -8.41 5.97 22.88
N PHE A 102 -7.85 6.85 22.04
CA PHE A 102 -8.65 7.61 21.08
C PHE A 102 -9.28 6.68 20.04
N THR A 103 -10.57 6.89 19.83
CA THR A 103 -11.35 6.28 18.74
C THR A 103 -12.03 7.37 17.92
N LEU A 104 -12.35 7.09 16.65
CA LEU A 104 -13.02 8.07 15.80
C LEU A 104 -14.40 8.43 16.35
N PRO A 105 -14.74 9.72 16.47
CA PRO A 105 -16.09 10.11 16.83
C PRO A 105 -17.13 9.47 15.91
N LEU A 106 -18.23 8.99 16.44
CA LEU A 106 -19.34 8.30 15.78
C LEU A 106 -19.01 6.91 15.22
N LEU A 107 -17.77 6.65 14.79
CA LEU A 107 -17.36 5.40 14.16
C LEU A 107 -16.58 4.48 15.10
N GLY A 108 -15.89 5.04 16.09
CA GLY A 108 -14.87 4.32 16.86
C GLY A 108 -15.41 3.19 17.74
N HIS A 109 -16.70 3.20 18.10
CA HIS A 109 -17.38 2.13 18.82
C HIS A 109 -18.57 1.55 18.03
N PHE A 110 -18.60 1.81 16.73
CA PHE A 110 -19.59 1.25 15.83
C PHE A 110 -19.09 -0.09 15.28
N ALA A 111 -19.59 -1.19 15.82
CA ALA A 111 -19.12 -2.53 15.50
C ALA A 111 -18.99 -2.83 13.99
N PRO A 112 -19.93 -2.44 13.10
CA PRO A 112 -19.74 -2.66 11.66
C PRO A 112 -18.52 -1.97 11.08
N TRP A 113 -18.14 -0.78 11.57
CA TRP A 113 -16.94 -0.08 11.15
C TRP A 113 -15.67 -0.77 11.64
N GLU A 114 -15.68 -1.23 12.88
CA GLU A 114 -14.57 -1.97 13.47
C GLU A 114 -14.33 -3.29 12.74
N TRP A 115 -15.40 -4.03 12.44
CA TRP A 115 -15.34 -5.24 11.61
C TRP A 115 -14.78 -4.97 10.22
N LEU A 116 -15.28 -3.92 9.57
CA LEU A 116 -14.79 -3.51 8.26
C LEU A 116 -13.29 -3.22 8.29
N THR A 117 -12.83 -2.47 9.29
CA THR A 117 -11.43 -2.12 9.48
C THR A 117 -10.56 -3.37 9.65
N GLU A 118 -10.97 -4.34 10.48
CA GLU A 118 -10.20 -5.58 10.70
C GLU A 118 -10.18 -6.49 9.47
N VAL A 119 -11.34 -6.70 8.84
CA VAL A 119 -11.43 -7.52 7.62
C VAL A 119 -10.53 -6.97 6.52
N PHE A 120 -10.53 -5.65 6.31
CA PHE A 120 -9.69 -5.04 5.28
C PHE A 120 -8.23 -4.86 5.69
N ALA A 121 -7.91 -4.77 6.97
CA ALA A 121 -6.52 -4.82 7.43
C ALA A 121 -5.90 -6.20 7.17
N TRP A 122 -6.58 -7.28 7.54
CA TRP A 122 -6.15 -8.64 7.25
C TRP A 122 -6.20 -8.96 5.75
N GLY A 123 -7.25 -8.53 5.05
CA GLY A 123 -7.39 -8.70 3.61
C GLY A 123 -6.30 -7.98 2.81
N GLY A 124 -5.99 -6.73 3.19
CA GLY A 124 -4.89 -5.96 2.61
C GLY A 124 -3.53 -6.61 2.87
N LEU A 125 -3.30 -7.08 4.10
CA LEU A 125 -2.07 -7.80 4.47
C LEU A 125 -1.91 -9.10 3.67
N ALA A 126 -2.94 -9.93 3.60
CA ALA A 126 -2.92 -11.16 2.81
C ALA A 126 -2.75 -10.86 1.31
N GLY A 127 -3.47 -9.89 0.79
CA GLY A 127 -3.41 -9.47 -0.60
C GLY A 127 -2.01 -9.02 -1.02
N ILE A 128 -1.36 -8.17 -0.22
CA ILE A 128 -0.01 -7.71 -0.55
C ILE A 128 1.02 -8.84 -0.47
N ILE A 129 0.91 -9.74 0.50
CA ILE A 129 1.79 -10.93 0.60
C ILE A 129 1.64 -11.80 -0.65
N VAL A 130 0.42 -12.06 -1.11
CA VAL A 130 0.18 -12.84 -2.34
C VAL A 130 0.81 -12.15 -3.55
N LEU A 131 0.64 -10.83 -3.70
CA LEU A 131 1.24 -10.08 -4.81
C LEU A 131 2.77 -10.10 -4.78
N MET A 132 3.38 -9.96 -3.58
CA MET A 132 4.83 -10.07 -3.41
C MET A 132 5.35 -11.45 -3.80
N VAL A 133 4.69 -12.52 -3.35
CA VAL A 133 5.06 -13.91 -3.67
C VAL A 133 4.92 -14.19 -5.17
N VAL A 134 3.83 -13.77 -5.79
CA VAL A 134 3.63 -13.93 -7.24
C VAL A 134 4.71 -13.19 -8.03
N ARG A 135 5.05 -11.97 -7.63
CA ARG A 135 6.11 -11.19 -8.26
C ARG A 135 7.47 -11.88 -8.14
N GLN A 136 7.80 -12.39 -6.97
CA GLN A 136 9.08 -13.10 -6.77
C GLN A 136 9.16 -14.36 -7.63
N ARG A 137 8.10 -15.17 -7.65
CA ARG A 137 8.05 -16.40 -8.48
C ARG A 137 8.17 -16.11 -9.97
N ALA A 138 7.47 -15.09 -10.48
CA ALA A 138 7.58 -14.68 -11.87
C ALA A 138 9.01 -14.28 -12.24
N GLY A 139 9.77 -13.69 -11.32
CA GLY A 139 11.16 -13.31 -11.55
C GLY A 139 12.15 -14.46 -11.59
N HIS A 140 11.87 -15.58 -10.92
CA HIS A 140 12.73 -16.76 -10.99
C HIS A 140 12.52 -17.54 -12.29
N GLY A 141 11.26 -17.68 -12.75
CA GLY A 141 10.96 -18.37 -14.01
C GLY A 141 11.61 -17.71 -15.23
N THR A 142 11.52 -16.40 -15.34
CA THR A 142 12.12 -15.64 -16.45
C THR A 142 13.65 -15.60 -16.42
N ALA A 143 14.28 -15.65 -15.25
CA ALA A 143 15.74 -15.74 -15.13
C ALA A 143 16.24 -17.12 -15.59
N THR A 144 15.50 -18.18 -15.30
CA THR A 144 15.82 -19.55 -15.75
C THR A 144 15.64 -19.69 -17.25
N GLU A 145 14.55 -19.16 -17.82
CA GLU A 145 14.34 -19.15 -19.30
C GLU A 145 15.41 -18.34 -20.03
N ALA A 146 15.81 -17.18 -19.48
CA ALA A 146 16.88 -16.37 -20.06
C ALA A 146 18.25 -17.06 -19.98
N ALA A 147 18.53 -17.81 -18.91
CA ALA A 147 19.76 -18.59 -18.78
C ALA A 147 19.78 -19.76 -19.79
N LEU A 148 18.66 -20.47 -19.93
CA LEU A 148 18.53 -21.57 -20.89
C LEU A 148 18.60 -21.08 -22.36
N SER A 149 18.06 -19.90 -22.64
CA SER A 149 18.12 -19.30 -24.01
C SER A 149 19.52 -18.81 -24.38
N ASN A 150 20.37 -18.49 -23.42
CA ASN A 150 21.75 -18.07 -23.68
C ASN A 150 22.70 -19.26 -23.91
N ASP A 151 22.29 -20.48 -23.54
CA ASP A 151 23.08 -21.69 -23.75
C ASP A 151 22.75 -22.42 -25.09
N ASP A 152 21.85 -21.87 -25.90
CA ASP A 152 21.50 -22.42 -27.23
C ASP A 152 22.11 -21.54 -28.35
N PRO A 153 23.35 -21.80 -28.76
CA PRO A 153 24.00 -21.05 -29.83
C PRO A 153 23.34 -21.23 -31.20
N ASP A 154 22.52 -22.28 -31.38
CA ASP A 154 21.84 -22.57 -32.63
C ASP A 154 20.50 -21.80 -32.78
N GLY A 155 19.92 -21.34 -31.69
CA GLY A 155 18.70 -20.53 -31.70
C GLY A 155 18.84 -19.14 -32.34
N ALA A 156 20.06 -18.60 -32.34
CA ALA A 156 20.34 -17.31 -32.98
C ALA A 156 20.42 -17.39 -34.51
N ALA A 157 20.70 -18.57 -35.07
CA ALA A 157 20.80 -18.79 -36.51
C ALA A 157 19.43 -19.03 -37.18
N ALA A 158 18.43 -19.49 -36.44
CA ALA A 158 17.09 -19.77 -36.95
C ALA A 158 16.19 -18.54 -37.17
N ALA A 159 16.63 -17.35 -36.73
CA ALA A 159 15.87 -16.11 -36.88
C ALA A 159 16.24 -15.27 -38.10
N ALA A 160 17.13 -15.76 -38.95
CA ALA A 160 17.45 -15.13 -40.23
C ALA A 160 16.47 -15.61 -41.31
N ASP A 161 15.67 -14.68 -41.84
CA ASP A 161 14.80 -14.91 -42.96
C ASP A 161 15.64 -15.37 -44.17
N PRO A 162 15.34 -16.49 -44.82
CA PRO A 162 16.14 -17.01 -45.94
C PRO A 162 16.29 -16.05 -47.14
N ASP A 163 15.46 -15.01 -47.20
CA ASP A 163 15.50 -14.01 -48.31
C ASP A 163 16.38 -12.77 -48.00
N GLY A 164 17.05 -12.70 -46.86
CA GLY A 164 17.97 -11.59 -46.53
C GLY A 164 17.33 -10.21 -46.45
N THR A 165 16.01 -10.11 -46.41
CA THR A 165 15.29 -8.84 -46.26
C THR A 165 15.40 -8.36 -44.82
N PRO A 166 15.86 -7.12 -44.58
CA PRO A 166 15.89 -6.58 -43.21
C PRO A 166 14.45 -6.53 -42.68
N PRO A 167 14.23 -6.89 -41.41
CA PRO A 167 12.91 -6.83 -40.78
C PRO A 167 12.31 -5.44 -40.97
N SER A 168 11.04 -5.39 -41.39
CA SER A 168 10.31 -4.15 -41.63
C SER A 168 10.39 -3.24 -40.38
N SER A 169 10.41 -1.92 -40.58
CA SER A 169 10.55 -0.91 -39.53
C SER A 169 9.48 -0.99 -38.41
N LEU A 170 8.42 -1.77 -38.63
CA LEU A 170 7.36 -2.08 -37.67
C LEU A 170 7.76 -3.12 -36.62
N SER A 171 8.82 -3.91 -36.86
CA SER A 171 9.33 -4.91 -35.91
C SER A 171 10.57 -4.46 -35.14
N ARG A 172 10.99 -3.18 -35.25
CA ARG A 172 12.04 -2.67 -34.38
C ARG A 172 11.56 -2.64 -32.92
N PRO A 173 12.21 -3.39 -32.02
CA PRO A 173 11.90 -3.25 -30.61
C PRO A 173 12.01 -1.78 -30.21
N HIS A 174 11.02 -1.27 -29.52
CA HIS A 174 11.06 0.09 -28.96
C HIS A 174 12.36 0.22 -28.15
N PRO A 175 13.09 1.35 -28.15
CA PRO A 175 14.33 1.52 -27.39
C PRO A 175 14.23 1.19 -25.88
N ARG A 176 13.00 1.02 -25.38
CA ARG A 176 12.72 0.52 -24.03
C ARG A 176 12.83 -1.00 -23.85
N ASP A 177 12.92 -1.77 -24.94
CA ASP A 177 12.98 -3.24 -24.93
C ASP A 177 14.40 -3.81 -24.84
N SER A 178 15.41 -2.96 -24.65
CA SER A 178 16.81 -3.40 -24.48
C SER A 178 17.12 -3.96 -23.07
N SER A 179 16.15 -3.98 -22.15
CA SER A 179 16.28 -4.73 -20.91
C SER A 179 15.92 -6.20 -21.13
N PRO A 180 16.59 -7.16 -20.45
CA PRO A 180 16.23 -8.57 -20.53
C PRO A 180 14.72 -8.72 -20.35
N ARG A 181 14.03 -9.29 -21.34
CA ARG A 181 12.56 -9.35 -21.41
C ARG A 181 11.87 -9.75 -20.11
N GLY A 182 12.52 -10.59 -19.30
CA GLY A 182 12.02 -11.02 -18.00
C GLY A 182 11.96 -9.96 -16.91
N LEU A 183 12.88 -8.99 -16.89
CA LEU A 183 12.91 -7.94 -15.86
C LEU A 183 11.92 -6.81 -16.16
N ALA A 184 11.73 -6.45 -17.44
CA ALA A 184 10.78 -5.40 -17.83
C ALA A 184 9.32 -5.82 -17.58
N SER A 185 8.95 -7.08 -17.87
CA SER A 185 7.61 -7.61 -17.64
C SER A 185 7.28 -7.73 -16.14
N ARG A 186 8.28 -8.00 -15.31
CA ARG A 186 8.14 -8.16 -13.85
C ARG A 186 7.74 -6.87 -13.14
N PHE A 187 8.22 -5.74 -13.58
CA PHE A 187 8.00 -4.44 -12.95
C PHE A 187 7.07 -3.52 -13.74
N LEU A 188 6.51 -3.99 -14.86
CA LEU A 188 5.55 -3.24 -15.67
C LEU A 188 6.01 -1.80 -15.99
N GLY A 189 7.30 -1.63 -16.28
CA GLY A 189 7.88 -0.33 -16.59
C GLY A 189 8.29 0.50 -15.37
N SER A 190 7.99 0.07 -14.13
CA SER A 190 8.51 0.71 -12.92
C SER A 190 9.93 0.23 -12.62
N THR A 191 10.72 1.06 -11.93
CA THR A 191 12.02 0.60 -11.43
C THR A 191 11.81 -0.43 -10.31
N ARG A 192 12.74 -1.39 -10.19
CA ARG A 192 12.69 -2.42 -9.14
C ARG A 192 12.53 -1.81 -7.74
N TRP A 193 13.24 -0.72 -7.48
CA TRP A 193 13.20 -0.03 -6.20
C TRP A 193 11.79 0.51 -5.87
N GLN A 194 11.17 1.20 -6.83
CA GLN A 194 9.83 1.78 -6.65
C GLN A 194 8.78 0.71 -6.33
N ALA A 195 8.81 -0.38 -7.09
CA ALA A 195 7.86 -1.46 -6.91
C ALA A 195 8.00 -2.13 -5.54
N LEU A 196 9.24 -2.45 -5.12
CA LEU A 196 9.50 -3.05 -3.82
C LEU A 196 9.17 -2.08 -2.68
N PHE A 197 9.50 -0.79 -2.83
CA PHE A 197 9.19 0.21 -1.82
C PHE A 197 7.69 0.29 -1.55
N VAL A 198 6.84 0.37 -2.58
CA VAL A 198 5.38 0.41 -2.42
C VAL A 198 4.85 -0.85 -1.73
N GLU A 199 5.34 -2.03 -2.12
CA GLU A 199 4.94 -3.29 -1.48
C GLU A 199 5.27 -3.31 0.01
N TRP A 200 6.48 -2.92 0.39
CA TRP A 200 6.89 -2.87 1.80
C TRP A 200 6.11 -1.84 2.60
N VAL A 201 5.84 -0.67 2.02
CA VAL A 201 5.00 0.35 2.68
C VAL A 201 3.61 -0.19 2.98
N ILE A 202 2.94 -0.81 2.00
CA ILE A 202 1.60 -1.37 2.19
C ILE A 202 1.63 -2.48 3.24
N LEU A 203 2.62 -3.37 3.17
CA LEU A 203 2.80 -4.46 4.14
C LEU A 203 2.92 -3.91 5.57
N ILE A 204 3.82 -2.94 5.78
CA ILE A 204 4.07 -2.33 7.10
C ILE A 204 2.80 -1.64 7.62
N VAL A 205 2.12 -0.85 6.78
CA VAL A 205 0.91 -0.14 7.19
C VAL A 205 -0.20 -1.12 7.58
N CYS A 206 -0.47 -2.15 6.78
CA CYS A 206 -1.47 -3.16 7.11
C CYS A 206 -1.10 -3.92 8.41
N ALA A 207 0.16 -4.31 8.57
CA ALA A 207 0.65 -4.98 9.79
C ALA A 207 0.50 -4.06 11.02
N CYS A 208 0.83 -2.77 10.90
CA CYS A 208 0.63 -1.79 11.97
C CYS A 208 -0.85 -1.69 12.37
N VAL A 209 -1.78 -1.71 11.42
CA VAL A 209 -3.23 -1.65 11.76
C VAL A 209 -3.65 -2.89 12.52
N VAL A 210 -3.25 -4.09 12.09
CA VAL A 210 -3.56 -5.35 12.80
C VAL A 210 -3.00 -5.33 14.22
N VAL A 211 -1.74 -4.91 14.39
CA VAL A 211 -1.09 -4.82 15.71
C VAL A 211 -1.78 -3.77 16.59
N LEU A 212 -2.12 -2.59 16.02
CA LEU A 212 -2.83 -1.54 16.76
C LEU A 212 -4.19 -2.01 17.25
N ARG A 213 -4.96 -2.74 16.43
CA ARG A 213 -6.24 -3.31 16.86
C ARG A 213 -6.07 -4.26 18.06
N GLY A 214 -5.05 -5.12 18.04
CA GLY A 214 -4.73 -5.95 19.20
C GLY A 214 -4.31 -5.15 20.44
N LEU A 215 -3.51 -4.09 20.28
CA LEU A 215 -3.11 -3.22 21.37
C LEU A 215 -4.28 -2.38 21.92
N GLU A 216 -5.23 -1.96 21.06
CA GLU A 216 -6.47 -1.30 21.48
C GLU A 216 -7.32 -2.23 22.35
N TYR A 217 -7.51 -3.48 21.94
CA TYR A 217 -8.15 -4.48 22.79
C TYR A 217 -7.47 -4.59 24.15
N ALA A 218 -6.15 -4.72 24.15
CA ALA A 218 -5.37 -4.87 25.38
C ALA A 218 -5.47 -3.65 26.30
N ILE A 219 -5.35 -2.43 25.76
CA ILE A 219 -5.45 -1.21 26.59
C ILE A 219 -6.86 -1.01 27.12
N PHE A 220 -7.90 -1.34 26.35
CA PHE A 220 -9.29 -1.25 26.80
C PHE A 220 -9.57 -2.27 27.91
N SER A 221 -9.04 -3.50 27.83
CA SER A 221 -9.20 -4.52 28.85
C SER A 221 -8.65 -4.12 30.24
N VAL A 222 -7.62 -3.25 30.26
CA VAL A 222 -6.96 -2.82 31.51
C VAL A 222 -7.34 -1.40 31.93
N THR A 223 -8.16 -0.70 31.15
CA THR A 223 -8.58 0.67 31.45
C THR A 223 -10.00 0.67 32.04
N PRO A 224 -10.18 1.12 33.30
CA PRO A 224 -11.50 1.17 33.91
C PRO A 224 -12.50 1.97 33.07
N GLY A 225 -13.68 1.42 32.84
CA GLY A 225 -14.75 2.04 32.06
C GLY A 225 -14.67 1.84 30.56
N LEU A 226 -13.61 1.21 30.02
CA LEU A 226 -13.49 0.81 28.62
C LEU A 226 -13.54 -0.71 28.42
N ASP A 227 -13.56 -1.49 29.49
CA ASP A 227 -13.57 -2.94 29.50
C ASP A 227 -14.76 -3.54 28.72
N ALA A 228 -15.92 -2.87 28.72
CA ALA A 228 -17.08 -3.27 27.93
C ALA A 228 -16.81 -3.29 26.42
N HIS A 229 -15.87 -2.49 25.93
CA HIS A 229 -15.47 -2.45 24.53
C HIS A 229 -14.38 -3.48 24.20
N ALA A 230 -13.72 -4.09 25.18
CA ALA A 230 -12.72 -5.13 24.98
C ALA A 230 -13.40 -6.51 24.82
N SER A 231 -14.11 -6.67 23.72
CA SER A 231 -14.86 -7.91 23.43
C SER A 231 -14.69 -8.37 21.99
N ALA A 232 -14.97 -9.64 21.71
CA ALA A 232 -14.96 -10.18 20.35
C ALA A 232 -15.97 -9.47 19.42
N LEU A 233 -16.97 -8.81 19.97
CA LEU A 233 -17.90 -7.98 19.18
C LEU A 233 -17.20 -6.79 18.53
N HIS A 234 -16.27 -6.16 19.23
CA HIS A 234 -15.52 -4.98 18.77
C HIS A 234 -14.18 -5.36 18.08
N PHE A 235 -13.67 -6.57 18.36
CA PHE A 235 -12.38 -7.07 17.86
C PHE A 235 -12.51 -8.50 17.32
N PRO A 236 -13.31 -8.73 16.25
CA PRO A 236 -13.66 -10.08 15.80
C PRO A 236 -12.46 -10.92 15.36
N LEU A 237 -11.44 -10.29 14.77
CA LEU A 237 -10.27 -10.97 14.22
C LEU A 237 -8.97 -10.70 15.01
N THR A 238 -8.97 -9.73 15.94
CA THR A 238 -7.76 -9.32 16.67
C THR A 238 -7.86 -9.48 18.18
N ALA A 239 -9.01 -9.89 18.75
CA ALA A 239 -9.18 -10.15 20.18
C ALA A 239 -8.14 -11.15 20.73
N TRP A 240 -7.84 -12.21 19.99
CA TRP A 240 -6.82 -13.20 20.36
C TRP A 240 -5.42 -12.58 20.46
N LEU A 241 -5.08 -11.68 19.55
CA LEU A 241 -3.80 -10.96 19.57
C LEU A 241 -3.73 -10.01 20.77
N GLY A 242 -4.85 -9.32 21.06
CA GLY A 242 -4.95 -8.46 22.23
C GLY A 242 -4.82 -9.24 23.54
N ALA A 243 -5.43 -10.43 23.63
CA ALA A 243 -5.28 -11.30 24.79
C ALA A 243 -3.82 -11.74 25.00
N LEU A 244 -3.06 -11.98 23.93
CA LEU A 244 -1.61 -12.24 24.03
C LEU A 244 -0.85 -11.05 24.59
N PHE A 245 -1.19 -9.82 24.19
CA PHE A 245 -0.56 -8.61 24.71
C PHE A 245 -0.86 -8.38 26.19
N VAL A 246 -2.09 -8.67 26.64
CA VAL A 246 -2.44 -8.63 28.07
C VAL A 246 -1.68 -9.71 28.84
N GLY A 247 -1.61 -10.92 28.31
CA GLY A 247 -0.95 -12.07 28.94
C GLY A 247 0.57 -12.00 28.96
N ALA A 248 1.19 -11.19 28.09
CA ALA A 248 2.62 -10.90 28.15
C ALA A 248 2.92 -10.17 29.45
N ALA A 249 3.38 -10.86 30.44
CA ALA A 249 3.34 -10.64 31.90
C ALA A 249 3.95 -9.34 32.45
N SER A 250 4.42 -8.44 31.61
CA SER A 250 4.89 -7.11 31.98
C SER A 250 4.00 -5.98 31.45
N SER A 251 2.81 -6.30 30.96
CA SER A 251 1.90 -5.34 30.30
C SER A 251 1.21 -4.44 31.30
N SER A 252 1.98 -3.53 31.87
CA SER A 252 1.37 -2.39 32.55
C SER A 252 0.62 -1.53 31.52
N ALA A 253 -0.45 -0.85 31.94
CA ALA A 253 -1.16 0.09 31.07
C ALA A 253 -0.20 1.10 30.41
N THR A 254 0.89 1.45 31.05
CA THR A 254 1.94 2.33 30.52
C THR A 254 2.73 1.65 29.38
N SER A 255 3.07 0.38 29.51
CA SER A 255 3.78 -0.37 28.45
C SER A 255 2.91 -0.51 27.21
N LEU A 256 1.63 -0.85 27.37
CA LEU A 256 0.66 -0.93 26.26
C LEU A 256 0.47 0.44 25.60
N ALA A 257 0.34 1.49 26.38
CA ALA A 257 0.23 2.85 25.87
C ALA A 257 1.48 3.29 25.08
N ASN A 258 2.68 2.96 25.55
CA ASN A 258 3.93 3.23 24.82
C ASN A 258 4.00 2.43 23.52
N ALA A 259 3.58 1.18 23.52
CA ALA A 259 3.51 0.35 22.32
C ALA A 259 2.56 0.95 21.27
N ILE A 260 1.38 1.44 21.69
CA ILE A 260 0.44 2.14 20.80
C ILE A 260 1.10 3.38 20.19
N VAL A 261 1.80 4.20 20.97
CA VAL A 261 2.51 5.37 20.46
C VAL A 261 3.56 4.97 19.40
N LEU A 262 4.37 3.96 19.68
CA LEU A 262 5.43 3.52 18.76
C LEU A 262 4.87 2.95 17.45
N VAL A 263 3.86 2.09 17.54
CA VAL A 263 3.26 1.48 16.33
C VAL A 263 2.46 2.51 15.53
N SER A 264 1.76 3.44 16.20
CA SER A 264 1.09 4.56 15.54
C SER A 264 2.09 5.49 14.85
N ALA A 265 3.21 5.80 15.50
CA ALA A 265 4.30 6.56 14.88
C ALA A 265 4.86 5.85 13.65
N LEU A 266 5.18 4.56 13.75
CA LEU A 266 5.67 3.76 12.62
C LEU A 266 4.68 3.80 11.45
N LYS A 267 3.38 3.60 11.70
CA LYS A 267 2.33 3.68 10.68
C LYS A 267 2.29 5.05 10.01
N VAL A 268 2.25 6.13 10.79
CA VAL A 268 2.17 7.50 10.28
C VAL A 268 3.42 7.84 9.46
N LEU A 269 4.60 7.59 10.00
CA LEU A 269 5.87 7.90 9.34
C LEU A 269 6.03 7.12 8.04
N THR A 270 5.69 5.83 8.03
CA THR A 270 5.71 5.01 6.80
C THR A 270 4.74 5.55 5.74
N SER A 271 3.51 5.92 6.14
CA SER A 271 2.52 6.48 5.21
C SER A 271 2.97 7.83 4.65
N MET A 272 3.57 8.69 5.49
CA MET A 272 4.06 9.99 5.04
C MET A 272 5.32 9.88 4.17
N THR A 273 6.20 8.93 4.44
CA THR A 273 7.34 8.63 3.58
C THR A 273 6.89 8.22 2.19
N TRP A 274 5.84 7.40 2.08
CA TRP A 274 5.25 7.04 0.80
C TRP A 274 4.72 8.26 0.04
N LEU A 275 4.00 9.17 0.72
CA LEU A 275 3.50 10.40 0.13
C LEU A 275 4.65 11.32 -0.36
N THR A 276 5.74 11.39 0.43
CA THR A 276 6.95 12.15 0.06
C THR A 276 7.58 11.61 -1.22
N VAL A 277 7.75 10.29 -1.31
CA VAL A 277 8.37 9.63 -2.48
C VAL A 277 7.52 9.82 -3.73
N ILE A 278 6.19 9.69 -3.63
CA ILE A 278 5.29 10.00 -4.75
C ILE A 278 5.47 11.44 -5.20
N GLY A 279 5.49 12.40 -4.28
CA GLY A 279 5.69 13.82 -4.60
C GLY A 279 7.01 14.09 -5.31
N ILE A 280 8.10 13.43 -4.91
CA ILE A 280 9.40 13.54 -5.59
C ILE A 280 9.32 12.97 -7.01
N GLN A 281 8.73 11.75 -7.16
CA GLN A 281 8.65 11.07 -8.45
C GLN A 281 7.77 11.79 -9.46
N THR A 282 6.70 12.44 -9.02
CA THR A 282 5.81 13.22 -9.89
C THR A 282 6.37 14.61 -10.21
N GLY A 283 7.36 15.09 -9.45
CA GLY A 283 8.00 16.38 -9.62
C GLY A 283 9.32 16.34 -10.43
N MET A 284 9.78 15.15 -10.81
CA MET A 284 10.92 14.93 -11.72
C MET A 284 10.44 14.74 -13.16
#